data_abf489b7f8836707c007c7d153fa73d3
#
_entry.id   abf489b7f8836707c007c7d153fa73d3
#
_cell.length_a   1.000
_cell.length_b   1.000
_cell.length_c   1.000
_cell.angle_alpha   90.00
_cell.angle_beta   90.00
_cell.angle_gamma   90.00
#
_symmetry.space_group_name_H-M   'P 1'
#
loop_
_entity.id
_entity.type
_entity.pdbx_description
1 polymer ?
#
loop_
_entity_poly.entity_id
_entity_poly.type
_entity_poly.pdbx_seq_one_letter_code
_entity_poly.pdbx_strand_id
1 'polypeptide(L)'
;MAKAKETEEKKVATEEVEQAAVVEETTEQPNADKTTKAGKHSAKAQKEQAEAEAKEARKEAKAEADETPKPKAKPHVKRYAKNYKAAREAIDREKAYELKEAIELIQKISKIKFDGSIELHVRLGIDPRQSDQIVRTSTVLPAGTGKTVRVAVIANDKAAAAAKEAGADLVDAEKILADVAKGKFDFDTLLATPDQMANLGKHAKALGPKGLMPSPKSGTVTADPAAAIAEIKKGRVELKNDANAIVHTVIGKQSFKADDLVSNAQAALDAIAKAKPSGAKGTYIVSVFIAGAMTPAVRLNHK
;
A
#
# COMPACT_ATOMS: atom_id res chain seq x y z
N MET A 1 29.49 2.66 -46.27
CA MET A 1 29.71 1.31 -45.65
C MET A 1 31.12 1.08 -45.07
N ALA A 2 32.02 2.08 -45.10
CA ALA A 2 33.40 1.91 -44.58
C ALA A 2 33.62 2.44 -43.14
N LYS A 3 32.67 3.22 -42.60
CA LYS A 3 32.78 3.78 -41.22
C LYS A 3 32.16 2.92 -40.10
N ALA A 4 31.41 1.86 -40.44
CA ALA A 4 30.81 0.97 -39.48
C ALA A 4 31.70 -0.22 -39.07
N LYS A 5 32.73 -0.54 -39.86
CA LYS A 5 33.69 -1.64 -39.56
C LYS A 5 34.83 -1.23 -38.61
N GLU A 6 35.17 0.04 -38.58
CA GLU A 6 36.25 0.56 -37.72
C GLU A 6 35.86 0.70 -36.23
N THR A 7 34.56 0.72 -35.95
CA THR A 7 34.04 0.81 -34.55
C THR A 7 33.82 -0.55 -33.89
N GLU A 8 33.72 -1.64 -34.68
CA GLU A 8 33.63 -3.00 -34.11
C GLU A 8 35.00 -3.59 -33.80
N GLU A 9 36.02 -3.32 -34.64
CA GLU A 9 37.39 -3.78 -34.32
C GLU A 9 38.03 -3.09 -33.11
N LYS A 10 37.61 -1.87 -32.77
CA LYS A 10 38.10 -1.18 -31.55
C LYS A 10 37.43 -1.67 -30.25
N LYS A 11 36.26 -2.29 -30.34
CA LYS A 11 35.61 -2.86 -29.14
C LYS A 11 36.12 -4.26 -28.80
N VAL A 12 36.56 -5.03 -29.75
CA VAL A 12 37.13 -6.36 -29.54
C VAL A 12 38.55 -6.28 -28.96
N ALA A 13 39.33 -5.26 -29.34
CA ALA A 13 40.69 -5.07 -28.83
C ALA A 13 40.77 -4.54 -27.37
N THR A 14 39.68 -4.02 -26.80
CA THR A 14 39.63 -3.55 -25.39
C THR A 14 39.15 -4.61 -24.42
N GLU A 15 38.45 -5.65 -24.89
CA GLU A 15 38.05 -6.78 -24.02
C GLU A 15 39.12 -7.85 -23.86
N GLU A 16 40.08 -7.97 -24.80
CA GLU A 16 41.21 -8.93 -24.67
C GLU A 16 42.35 -8.43 -23.75
N VAL A 17 42.45 -7.14 -23.50
CA VAL A 17 43.49 -6.56 -22.61
C VAL A 17 43.10 -6.60 -21.13
N GLU A 18 41.80 -6.73 -20.81
CA GLU A 18 41.33 -6.80 -19.42
C GLU A 18 41.29 -8.23 -18.85
N GLN A 19 41.42 -9.26 -19.69
CA GLN A 19 41.49 -10.67 -19.26
C GLN A 19 42.91 -11.21 -19.10
N ALA A 20 43.94 -10.47 -19.50
CA ALA A 20 45.37 -10.90 -19.37
C ALA A 20 46.03 -10.40 -18.10
N ALA A 21 45.38 -9.61 -17.23
CA ALA A 21 45.98 -9.01 -16.04
C ALA A 21 45.63 -9.73 -14.71
N VAL A 22 44.96 -10.90 -14.76
CA VAL A 22 44.50 -11.61 -13.54
C VAL A 22 45.17 -12.99 -13.32
N VAL A 23 46.14 -13.40 -14.15
CA VAL A 23 46.69 -14.77 -14.10
C VAL A 23 48.20 -14.82 -13.77
N GLU A 24 48.85 -13.74 -13.30
CA GLU A 24 50.26 -13.76 -12.96
C GLU A 24 50.56 -13.29 -11.52
N GLU A 25 50.06 -14.02 -10.51
CA GLU A 25 50.61 -13.91 -9.16
C GLU A 25 50.31 -15.17 -8.32
N THR A 26 50.87 -16.30 -8.75
CA THR A 26 51.08 -17.46 -7.85
C THR A 26 52.17 -18.36 -8.46
N THR A 27 53.40 -18.14 -8.05
CA THR A 27 54.44 -19.16 -7.83
C THR A 27 55.79 -18.45 -7.58
N GLU A 28 56.28 -18.50 -6.36
CA GLU A 28 57.66 -18.82 -6.06
C GLU A 28 57.92 -18.77 -4.57
N GLN A 29 58.06 -19.97 -3.96
CA GLN A 29 58.96 -20.13 -2.82
C GLN A 29 60.33 -20.53 -3.39
N PRO A 30 61.43 -20.12 -2.74
CA PRO A 30 62.20 -21.13 -2.00
C PRO A 30 62.84 -20.68 -0.68
N ASN A 31 62.79 -21.58 0.23
CA ASN A 31 63.71 -22.02 1.27
C ASN A 31 64.98 -21.24 1.65
N ALA A 32 65.24 -21.37 2.99
CA ALA A 32 66.45 -21.30 3.79
C ALA A 32 66.83 -19.87 4.26
N ASP A 33 67.03 -19.59 5.54
CA ASP A 33 67.80 -20.27 6.53
C ASP A 33 67.60 -19.65 7.94
N LYS A 34 67.87 -20.45 8.93
CA LYS A 34 67.84 -20.24 10.36
C LYS A 34 68.51 -18.96 10.84
N THR A 35 67.82 -18.22 11.74
CA THR A 35 68.48 -17.87 13.04
C THR A 35 67.45 -17.43 14.07
N THR A 36 67.55 -18.04 15.21
CA THR A 36 66.91 -17.80 16.51
C THR A 36 66.90 -16.33 16.92
N LYS A 37 65.75 -15.76 17.26
CA LYS A 37 65.64 -14.75 18.31
C LYS A 37 64.28 -14.90 19.03
N ALA A 38 64.42 -15.36 20.27
CA ALA A 38 63.40 -15.38 21.27
C ALA A 38 62.89 -13.96 21.57
N GLY A 39 61.56 -13.82 21.80
CA GLY A 39 60.99 -12.77 22.59
C GLY A 39 60.51 -11.55 21.82
N LYS A 40 59.26 -11.59 21.48
CA LYS A 40 58.26 -10.49 21.68
C LYS A 40 56.92 -11.00 21.15
N HIS A 41 56.18 -11.67 22.00
CA HIS A 41 54.72 -11.77 21.76
C HIS A 41 54.20 -10.32 21.71
N SER A 42 53.93 -9.87 20.52
CA SER A 42 53.49 -8.51 20.25
C SER A 42 52.24 -8.20 21.09
N ALA A 43 52.26 -7.12 21.81
CA ALA A 43 51.11 -6.61 22.57
C ALA A 43 49.80 -6.54 21.72
N LYS A 44 49.96 -6.64 20.42
CA LYS A 44 48.84 -6.73 19.43
C LYS A 44 48.20 -8.12 19.41
N ALA A 45 48.99 -9.20 19.50
CA ALA A 45 48.44 -10.57 19.54
C ALA A 45 47.75 -10.86 20.89
N GLN A 46 48.24 -10.31 22.00
CA GLN A 46 47.56 -10.40 23.29
C GLN A 46 46.26 -9.58 23.34
N LYS A 47 46.20 -8.42 22.66
CA LYS A 47 44.96 -7.68 22.51
C LYS A 47 43.94 -8.39 21.64
N GLU A 48 44.36 -9.01 20.54
CA GLU A 48 43.45 -9.77 19.67
C GLU A 48 42.91 -11.03 20.37
N GLN A 49 43.72 -11.70 21.17
CA GLN A 49 43.25 -12.84 21.98
C GLN A 49 42.29 -12.40 23.09
N ALA A 50 42.58 -11.31 23.80
CA ALA A 50 41.68 -10.77 24.80
C ALA A 50 40.35 -10.24 24.22
N GLU A 51 40.37 -9.69 22.99
CA GLU A 51 39.13 -9.31 22.29
C GLU A 51 38.34 -10.53 21.79
N ALA A 52 39.02 -11.60 21.39
CA ALA A 52 38.37 -12.84 20.99
C ALA A 52 37.68 -13.53 22.18
N GLU A 53 38.41 -13.66 23.31
CA GLU A 53 37.84 -14.20 24.56
C GLU A 53 36.70 -13.36 25.13
N ALA A 54 36.80 -12.02 25.07
CA ALA A 54 35.71 -11.12 25.45
C ALA A 54 34.48 -11.24 24.53
N LYS A 55 34.70 -11.58 23.25
CA LYS A 55 33.62 -11.80 22.28
C LYS A 55 32.93 -13.15 22.45
N GLU A 56 33.71 -14.18 22.85
CA GLU A 56 33.16 -15.49 23.19
C GLU A 56 32.41 -15.44 24.53
N ALA A 57 32.97 -14.83 25.56
CA ALA A 57 32.28 -14.62 26.83
C ALA A 57 30.98 -13.81 26.69
N ARG A 58 30.96 -12.81 25.77
CA ARG A 58 29.71 -12.10 25.42
C ARG A 58 28.72 -12.96 24.66
N LYS A 59 29.17 -13.93 23.84
CA LYS A 59 28.28 -14.88 23.17
C LYS A 59 27.71 -15.90 24.15
N GLU A 60 28.52 -16.42 25.06
CA GLU A 60 28.06 -17.34 26.10
C GLU A 60 27.11 -16.68 27.10
N ALA A 61 27.44 -15.47 27.57
CA ALA A 61 26.49 -14.69 28.40
C ALA A 61 25.17 -14.32 27.69
N LYS A 62 25.22 -14.18 26.35
CA LYS A 62 23.97 -14.01 25.57
C LYS A 62 23.20 -15.31 25.40
N ALA A 63 23.90 -16.45 25.28
CA ALA A 63 23.25 -17.75 25.18
C ALA A 63 22.61 -18.15 26.53
N GLU A 64 23.28 -17.92 27.64
CA GLU A 64 22.72 -18.14 29.00
C GLU A 64 21.56 -17.16 29.31
N ALA A 65 21.60 -15.92 28.84
CA ALA A 65 20.50 -14.96 28.98
C ALA A 65 19.27 -15.32 28.14
N ASP A 66 19.45 -16.09 27.06
CA ASP A 66 18.32 -16.58 26.21
C ASP A 66 17.72 -17.90 26.76
N GLU A 67 18.45 -18.65 27.60
CA GLU A 67 17.94 -19.86 28.28
C GLU A 67 17.13 -19.53 29.54
N THR A 68 17.20 -18.33 30.08
CA THR A 68 16.29 -17.94 31.16
C THR A 68 14.88 -17.87 30.62
N PRO A 69 13.90 -18.64 31.17
CA PRO A 69 12.53 -18.61 30.68
C PRO A 69 12.00 -17.19 30.80
N LYS A 70 11.87 -16.50 29.66
CA LYS A 70 11.25 -15.17 29.61
C LYS A 70 9.93 -15.25 30.37
N PRO A 71 9.67 -14.38 31.35
CA PRO A 71 8.43 -14.44 32.13
C PRO A 71 7.27 -14.43 31.13
N LYS A 72 6.47 -15.52 31.13
CA LYS A 72 5.31 -15.66 30.25
C LYS A 72 4.51 -14.38 30.36
N ALA A 73 4.46 -13.59 29.29
CA ALA A 73 3.70 -12.34 29.27
C ALA A 73 2.30 -12.65 29.79
N LYS A 74 1.90 -11.99 30.87
CA LYS A 74 0.56 -12.15 31.44
C LYS A 74 -0.43 -11.97 30.29
N PRO A 75 -1.45 -12.82 30.14
CA PRO A 75 -2.40 -12.73 29.03
C PRO A 75 -2.95 -11.30 29.03
N HIS A 76 -2.70 -10.60 27.91
CA HIS A 76 -3.10 -9.20 27.76
C HIS A 76 -4.64 -9.17 27.71
N VAL A 77 -5.27 -8.96 28.86
CA VAL A 77 -6.73 -8.82 28.94
C VAL A 77 -7.10 -7.55 28.18
N LYS A 78 -7.68 -7.71 27.00
CA LYS A 78 -8.13 -6.58 26.18
C LYS A 78 -9.16 -5.77 26.97
N ARG A 79 -8.78 -4.57 27.41
CA ARG A 79 -9.67 -3.63 28.08
C ARG A 79 -10.39 -2.80 27.03
N TYR A 80 -11.64 -3.08 26.79
CA TYR A 80 -12.50 -2.30 25.90
C TYR A 80 -13.13 -1.12 26.65
N ALA A 81 -13.34 0.01 25.96
CA ALA A 81 -14.11 1.13 26.48
C ALA A 81 -15.57 0.71 26.79
N LYS A 82 -16.21 1.36 27.75
CA LYS A 82 -17.58 1.02 28.19
C LYS A 82 -18.58 0.99 27.03
N ASN A 83 -18.56 2.02 26.16
CA ASN A 83 -19.44 2.11 25.00
C ASN A 83 -19.21 0.97 24.00
N TYR A 84 -17.95 0.57 23.76
CA TYR A 84 -17.63 -0.53 22.87
C TYR A 84 -18.07 -1.88 23.44
N LYS A 85 -17.97 -2.08 24.76
CA LYS A 85 -18.49 -3.30 25.41
C LYS A 85 -20.01 -3.42 25.22
N ALA A 86 -20.75 -2.37 25.51
CA ALA A 86 -22.19 -2.35 25.31
C ALA A 86 -22.59 -2.58 23.83
N ALA A 87 -21.86 -1.97 22.90
CA ALA A 87 -22.07 -2.18 21.48
C ALA A 87 -21.77 -3.63 21.05
N ARG A 88 -20.76 -4.27 21.67
CA ARG A 88 -20.37 -5.64 21.36
C ARG A 88 -21.37 -6.66 21.91
N GLU A 89 -21.99 -6.39 23.05
CA GLU A 89 -23.03 -7.23 23.66
C GLU A 89 -24.34 -7.20 22.86
N ALA A 90 -24.59 -6.12 22.12
CA ALA A 90 -25.75 -5.98 21.24
C ALA A 90 -25.62 -6.73 19.90
N ILE A 91 -24.42 -7.24 19.56
CA ILE A 91 -24.16 -7.93 18.30
C ILE A 91 -23.88 -9.41 18.60
N ASP A 92 -24.65 -10.29 17.98
CA ASP A 92 -24.34 -11.71 17.93
C ASP A 92 -23.31 -11.97 16.81
N ARG A 93 -22.14 -12.51 17.15
CA ARG A 93 -21.03 -12.71 16.23
C ARG A 93 -21.18 -13.93 15.35
N GLU A 94 -21.99 -14.87 15.74
CA GLU A 94 -22.22 -16.12 15.02
C GLU A 94 -23.30 -15.93 13.96
N LYS A 95 -24.22 -14.99 14.19
CA LYS A 95 -25.29 -14.68 13.26
C LYS A 95 -24.77 -13.86 12.07
N ALA A 96 -25.16 -14.24 10.86
CA ALA A 96 -25.05 -13.42 9.67
C ALA A 96 -26.35 -12.61 9.52
N TYR A 97 -26.21 -11.29 9.47
CA TYR A 97 -27.33 -10.35 9.37
C TYR A 97 -27.61 -10.00 7.93
N GLU A 98 -28.84 -9.63 7.62
CA GLU A 98 -29.16 -9.02 6.34
C GLU A 98 -28.59 -7.59 6.27
N LEU A 99 -28.34 -7.11 5.05
CA LEU A 99 -27.68 -5.81 4.83
C LEU A 99 -28.44 -4.65 5.50
N LYS A 100 -29.77 -4.61 5.37
CA LYS A 100 -30.59 -3.58 5.98
C LYS A 100 -30.56 -3.63 7.51
N GLU A 101 -30.76 -4.81 8.08
CA GLU A 101 -30.71 -5.02 9.52
C GLU A 101 -29.35 -4.61 10.12
N ALA A 102 -28.26 -4.99 9.45
CA ALA A 102 -26.90 -4.67 9.89
C ALA A 102 -26.62 -3.17 9.91
N ILE A 103 -27.08 -2.45 8.90
CA ILE A 103 -26.93 -0.99 8.81
C ILE A 103 -27.72 -0.30 9.93
N GLU A 104 -28.99 -0.66 10.11
CA GLU A 104 -29.82 -0.10 11.19
C GLU A 104 -29.21 -0.41 12.58
N LEU A 105 -28.69 -1.60 12.76
CA LEU A 105 -28.04 -2.04 14.00
C LEU A 105 -26.78 -1.20 14.28
N ILE A 106 -25.94 -0.96 13.27
CA ILE A 106 -24.74 -0.12 13.40
C ILE A 106 -25.13 1.32 13.74
N GLN A 107 -26.15 1.88 13.10
CA GLN A 107 -26.63 3.24 13.38
C GLN A 107 -27.16 3.37 14.81
N LYS A 108 -27.85 2.35 15.34
CA LYS A 108 -28.37 2.31 16.73
C LYS A 108 -27.25 2.18 17.77
N ILE A 109 -26.22 1.37 17.48
CA ILE A 109 -25.11 1.07 18.43
C ILE A 109 -24.10 2.20 18.45
N SER A 110 -23.97 2.95 17.38
CA SER A 110 -22.98 4.03 17.28
C SER A 110 -23.30 5.17 18.22
N LYS A 111 -22.49 5.31 19.29
CA LYS A 111 -22.59 6.37 20.30
C LYS A 111 -21.51 7.43 20.14
N ILE A 112 -21.23 7.82 18.88
CA ILE A 112 -20.22 8.82 18.57
C ILE A 112 -20.85 10.23 18.48
N LYS A 113 -20.03 11.25 18.78
CA LYS A 113 -20.48 12.67 18.74
C LYS A 113 -20.27 13.33 17.39
N PHE A 114 -19.56 12.68 16.46
CA PHE A 114 -19.26 13.17 15.13
C PHE A 114 -19.94 12.29 14.07
N ASP A 115 -20.09 12.79 12.87
CA ASP A 115 -20.66 12.01 11.76
C ASP A 115 -19.63 10.98 11.26
N GLY A 116 -19.75 9.76 11.80
CA GLY A 116 -18.86 8.65 11.51
C GLY A 116 -19.06 8.07 10.10
N SER A 117 -17.98 7.55 9.51
CA SER A 117 -18.10 6.80 8.27
C SER A 117 -18.56 5.38 8.55
N ILE A 118 -19.37 4.85 7.62
CA ILE A 118 -19.73 3.43 7.58
C ILE A 118 -18.92 2.78 6.48
N GLU A 119 -18.26 1.68 6.82
CA GLU A 119 -17.30 0.99 5.98
C GLU A 119 -17.74 -0.45 5.70
N LEU A 120 -17.50 -0.91 4.49
CA LEU A 120 -17.71 -2.27 4.04
C LEU A 120 -16.34 -2.95 3.88
N HIS A 121 -16.21 -4.13 4.45
CA HIS A 121 -14.99 -4.94 4.39
C HIS A 121 -15.33 -6.29 3.77
N VAL A 122 -14.75 -6.56 2.61
CA VAL A 122 -15.00 -7.79 1.85
C VAL A 122 -13.73 -8.60 1.76
N ARG A 123 -13.73 -9.77 2.37
CA ARG A 123 -12.62 -10.72 2.26
C ARG A 123 -12.80 -11.57 1.01
N LEU A 124 -11.79 -11.54 0.16
CA LEU A 124 -11.77 -12.28 -1.10
C LEU A 124 -10.94 -13.56 -0.98
N GLY A 125 -11.29 -14.57 -1.76
CA GLY A 125 -10.56 -15.83 -1.87
C GLY A 125 -9.51 -15.78 -2.99
N ILE A 126 -8.61 -14.77 -2.92
CA ILE A 126 -7.54 -14.53 -3.89
C ILE A 126 -6.17 -14.53 -3.20
N ASP A 127 -5.11 -14.76 -3.97
CA ASP A 127 -3.74 -14.56 -3.49
C ASP A 127 -3.21 -13.19 -3.94
N PRO A 128 -3.10 -12.22 -3.02
CA PRO A 128 -2.65 -10.86 -3.34
C PRO A 128 -1.16 -10.76 -3.72
N ARG A 129 -0.39 -11.86 -3.58
CA ARG A 129 1.01 -11.92 -4.01
C ARG A 129 1.14 -12.09 -5.52
N GLN A 130 0.11 -12.62 -6.17
CA GLN A 130 0.05 -12.80 -7.61
C GLN A 130 -0.55 -11.57 -8.27
N SER A 131 0.20 -10.93 -9.18
CA SER A 131 -0.23 -9.71 -9.88
C SER A 131 -1.54 -9.88 -10.65
N ASP A 132 -1.80 -11.09 -11.15
CA ASP A 132 -2.99 -11.42 -11.93
C ASP A 132 -4.27 -11.53 -11.09
N GLN A 133 -4.10 -11.72 -9.76
CA GLN A 133 -5.22 -11.84 -8.82
C GLN A 133 -5.50 -10.54 -8.06
N ILE A 134 -4.73 -9.49 -8.32
CA ILE A 134 -4.94 -8.18 -7.68
C ILE A 134 -6.23 -7.56 -8.25
N VAL A 135 -7.19 -7.33 -7.37
CA VAL A 135 -8.45 -6.65 -7.69
C VAL A 135 -8.28 -5.15 -7.48
N ARG A 136 -8.43 -4.38 -8.56
CA ARG A 136 -8.47 -2.92 -8.52
C ARG A 136 -9.52 -2.43 -9.50
N THR A 137 -10.60 -1.89 -8.99
CA THR A 137 -11.71 -1.36 -9.78
C THR A 137 -12.23 -0.08 -9.15
N SER A 138 -13.13 0.60 -9.81
CA SER A 138 -13.83 1.77 -9.27
C SER A 138 -15.32 1.66 -9.52
N THR A 139 -16.12 2.21 -8.61
CA THR A 139 -17.56 2.29 -8.75
C THR A 139 -18.05 3.67 -8.34
N VAL A 140 -19.20 4.09 -8.88
CA VAL A 140 -19.87 5.31 -8.47
C VAL A 140 -20.98 4.90 -7.51
N LEU A 141 -20.97 5.48 -6.32
CA LEU A 141 -22.00 5.22 -5.31
C LEU A 141 -23.25 6.05 -5.62
N PRO A 142 -24.43 5.44 -5.72
CA PRO A 142 -25.67 6.16 -6.08
C PRO A 142 -25.99 7.36 -5.17
N ALA A 143 -25.82 7.18 -3.85
CA ALA A 143 -26.07 8.24 -2.87
C ALA A 143 -24.82 9.07 -2.52
N GLY A 144 -23.69 8.83 -3.22
CA GLY A 144 -22.42 9.49 -2.93
C GLY A 144 -21.73 8.98 -1.66
N THR A 145 -20.61 9.60 -1.30
CA THR A 145 -19.80 9.23 -0.12
C THR A 145 -20.07 10.13 1.10
N GLY A 146 -20.77 11.27 0.93
CA GLY A 146 -20.96 12.30 1.97
C GLY A 146 -19.70 13.09 2.33
N LYS A 147 -18.63 12.98 1.51
CA LYS A 147 -17.41 13.75 1.65
C LYS A 147 -17.25 14.68 0.45
N THR A 148 -16.96 15.95 0.67
CA THR A 148 -16.54 16.87 -0.38
C THR A 148 -15.10 16.54 -0.78
N VAL A 149 -14.91 16.09 -2.02
CA VAL A 149 -13.59 15.69 -2.55
C VAL A 149 -12.99 16.87 -3.29
N ARG A 150 -11.77 17.26 -2.92
CA ARG A 150 -11.01 18.28 -3.66
C ARG A 150 -10.26 17.60 -4.79
N VAL A 151 -10.54 18.03 -6.01
CA VAL A 151 -10.01 17.43 -7.23
C VAL A 151 -8.95 18.35 -7.83
N ALA A 152 -7.72 17.81 -7.95
CA ALA A 152 -6.66 18.43 -8.70
C ALA A 152 -6.54 17.80 -10.10
N VAL A 153 -6.28 18.60 -11.12
CA VAL A 153 -6.17 18.15 -12.51
C VAL A 153 -4.85 18.63 -13.10
N ILE A 154 -4.09 17.71 -13.66
CA ILE A 154 -2.89 18.01 -14.44
C ILE A 154 -3.18 17.66 -15.89
N ALA A 155 -3.41 18.67 -16.70
CA ALA A 155 -3.81 18.54 -18.10
C ALA A 155 -3.16 19.66 -18.95
N ASN A 156 -3.25 19.49 -20.27
CA ASN A 156 -2.88 20.53 -21.22
C ASN A 156 -3.88 21.67 -21.18
N ASP A 157 -3.50 22.88 -21.65
CA ASP A 157 -4.29 24.12 -21.53
C ASP A 157 -5.77 23.97 -21.95
N LYS A 158 -6.03 23.27 -23.05
CA LYS A 158 -7.41 23.02 -23.53
C LYS A 158 -8.23 22.18 -22.56
N ALA A 159 -7.64 21.08 -22.07
CA ALA A 159 -8.28 20.17 -21.12
C ALA A 159 -8.36 20.81 -19.72
N ALA A 160 -7.42 21.70 -19.39
CA ALA A 160 -7.42 22.48 -18.16
C ALA A 160 -8.58 23.47 -18.09
N ALA A 161 -8.92 24.14 -19.20
CA ALA A 161 -10.09 25.01 -19.28
C ALA A 161 -11.40 24.24 -19.05
N ALA A 162 -11.58 23.10 -19.74
CA ALA A 162 -12.74 22.23 -19.54
C ALA A 162 -12.84 21.66 -18.11
N ALA A 163 -11.71 21.36 -17.49
CA ALA A 163 -11.65 20.92 -16.10
C ALA A 163 -12.09 22.02 -15.10
N LYS A 164 -11.72 23.26 -15.34
CA LYS A 164 -12.19 24.42 -14.53
C LYS A 164 -13.70 24.59 -14.63
N GLU A 165 -14.26 24.53 -15.84
CA GLU A 165 -15.71 24.60 -16.06
C GLU A 165 -16.46 23.43 -15.40
N ALA A 166 -15.88 22.23 -15.38
CA ALA A 166 -16.42 21.07 -14.68
C ALA A 166 -16.29 21.17 -13.15
N GLY A 167 -15.60 22.22 -12.65
CA GLY A 167 -15.47 22.51 -11.23
C GLY A 167 -14.29 21.84 -10.55
N ALA A 168 -13.16 21.62 -11.22
CA ALA A 168 -11.92 21.23 -10.56
C ALA A 168 -11.43 22.34 -9.61
N ASP A 169 -10.91 21.94 -8.46
CA ASP A 169 -10.45 22.88 -7.43
C ASP A 169 -9.04 23.42 -7.74
N LEU A 170 -8.16 22.59 -8.29
CA LEU A 170 -6.80 22.92 -8.66
C LEU A 170 -6.53 22.42 -10.08
N VAL A 171 -6.07 23.31 -10.97
CA VAL A 171 -5.86 22.97 -12.40
C VAL A 171 -4.46 23.34 -12.89
N ASP A 172 -3.69 24.09 -12.11
CA ASP A 172 -2.34 24.57 -12.50
C ASP A 172 -1.31 23.45 -12.34
N ALA A 173 -0.89 22.83 -13.46
CA ALA A 173 0.03 21.70 -13.47
C ALA A 173 1.37 22.03 -12.77
N GLU A 174 1.97 23.17 -13.06
CA GLU A 174 3.25 23.59 -12.48
C GLU A 174 3.16 23.81 -10.97
N LYS A 175 2.09 24.47 -10.53
CA LYS A 175 1.85 24.74 -9.11
C LYS A 175 1.62 23.43 -8.33
N ILE A 176 0.79 22.54 -8.88
CA ILE A 176 0.54 21.23 -8.26
C ILE A 176 1.83 20.42 -8.16
N LEU A 177 2.65 20.37 -9.20
CA LEU A 177 3.94 19.66 -9.19
C LEU A 177 4.94 20.29 -8.20
N ALA A 178 4.99 21.62 -8.09
CA ALA A 178 5.83 22.32 -7.12
C ALA A 178 5.39 22.04 -5.67
N ASP A 179 4.09 21.99 -5.40
CA ASP A 179 3.54 21.68 -4.07
C ASP A 179 3.77 20.22 -3.71
N VAL A 180 3.60 19.30 -4.65
CA VAL A 180 3.92 17.87 -4.49
C VAL A 180 5.41 17.67 -4.18
N ALA A 181 6.30 18.39 -4.87
CA ALA A 181 7.75 18.35 -4.60
C ALA A 181 8.08 18.81 -3.17
N LYS A 182 7.34 19.79 -2.64
CA LYS A 182 7.45 20.28 -1.25
C LYS A 182 6.73 19.37 -0.23
N GLY A 183 6.04 18.33 -0.68
CA GLY A 183 5.27 17.42 0.18
C GLY A 183 3.93 17.98 0.67
N LYS A 184 3.44 19.06 0.06
CA LYS A 184 2.11 19.62 0.33
C LYS A 184 1.08 19.00 -0.61
N PHE A 185 -0.04 18.54 -0.05
CA PHE A 185 -1.12 17.88 -0.79
C PHE A 185 -2.46 18.47 -0.36
N ASP A 186 -2.88 19.51 -1.06
CA ASP A 186 -4.14 20.21 -0.76
C ASP A 186 -5.31 19.66 -1.58
N PHE A 187 -5.20 18.41 -2.06
CA PHE A 187 -6.21 17.71 -2.84
C PHE A 187 -6.39 16.27 -2.35
N ASP A 188 -7.56 15.72 -2.57
CA ASP A 188 -7.92 14.34 -2.20
C ASP A 188 -7.80 13.37 -3.38
N THR A 189 -7.96 13.87 -4.61
CA THR A 189 -7.85 13.07 -5.84
C THR A 189 -7.10 13.86 -6.91
N LEU A 190 -6.18 13.17 -7.59
CA LEU A 190 -5.40 13.72 -8.70
C LEU A 190 -5.83 13.05 -10.02
N LEU A 191 -6.28 13.87 -10.96
CA LEU A 191 -6.53 13.46 -12.35
C LEU A 191 -5.38 13.90 -13.23
N ALA A 192 -5.03 13.10 -14.21
CA ALA A 192 -4.02 13.44 -15.20
C ALA A 192 -4.43 13.03 -16.60
N THR A 193 -4.01 13.81 -17.58
CA THR A 193 -4.03 13.37 -18.98
C THR A 193 -2.84 12.44 -19.25
N PRO A 194 -2.96 11.49 -20.19
CA PRO A 194 -1.88 10.56 -20.54
C PRO A 194 -0.54 11.25 -20.82
N ASP A 195 -0.57 12.42 -21.48
CA ASP A 195 0.60 13.21 -21.86
C ASP A 195 1.41 13.69 -20.65
N GLN A 196 0.73 14.03 -19.56
CA GLN A 196 1.34 14.57 -18.34
C GLN A 196 1.84 13.50 -17.37
N MET A 197 1.57 12.22 -17.65
CA MET A 197 2.01 11.11 -16.80
C MET A 197 3.53 10.99 -16.71
N ALA A 198 4.26 11.36 -17.76
CA ALA A 198 5.73 11.37 -17.75
C ALA A 198 6.29 12.36 -16.71
N ASN A 199 5.67 13.53 -16.58
CA ASN A 199 6.05 14.55 -15.60
C ASN A 199 5.70 14.11 -14.17
N LEU A 200 4.54 13.49 -13.98
CA LEU A 200 4.10 12.92 -12.71
C LEU A 200 4.99 11.76 -12.24
N GLY A 201 5.58 10.99 -13.16
CA GLY A 201 6.48 9.89 -12.86
C GLY A 201 7.68 10.31 -12.00
N LYS A 202 8.18 11.54 -12.17
CA LYS A 202 9.28 12.12 -11.38
C LYS A 202 8.91 12.27 -9.89
N HIS A 203 7.61 12.47 -9.60
CA HIS A 203 7.06 12.67 -8.26
C HIS A 203 6.37 11.42 -7.69
N ALA A 204 6.48 10.27 -8.36
CA ALA A 204 5.85 9.01 -7.95
C ALA A 204 6.22 8.56 -6.53
N LYS A 205 7.45 8.84 -6.08
CA LYS A 205 7.90 8.54 -4.70
C LYS A 205 7.13 9.31 -3.62
N ALA A 206 6.63 10.50 -3.93
CA ALA A 206 5.85 11.34 -3.02
C ALA A 206 4.34 10.98 -3.07
N LEU A 207 3.80 10.70 -4.26
CA LEU A 207 2.38 10.41 -4.49
C LEU A 207 2.01 8.96 -4.17
N GLY A 208 2.91 8.00 -4.44
CA GLY A 208 2.66 6.57 -4.31
C GLY A 208 2.25 6.13 -2.90
N PRO A 209 3.01 6.44 -1.83
CA PRO A 209 2.67 6.05 -0.46
C PRO A 209 1.34 6.63 0.04
N LYS A 210 0.92 7.79 -0.51
CA LYS A 210 -0.36 8.44 -0.17
C LYS A 210 -1.54 7.93 -1.00
N GLY A 211 -1.29 7.09 -2.00
CA GLY A 211 -2.34 6.59 -2.89
C GLY A 211 -2.88 7.62 -3.88
N LEU A 212 -2.21 8.76 -4.04
CA LEU A 212 -2.64 9.87 -4.90
C LEU A 212 -2.13 9.75 -6.36
N MET A 213 -1.35 8.71 -6.67
CA MET A 213 -0.82 8.51 -8.03
C MET A 213 -1.95 8.11 -8.99
N PRO A 214 -2.18 8.87 -10.08
CA PRO A 214 -3.18 8.51 -11.07
C PRO A 214 -2.89 7.16 -11.74
N SER A 215 -3.94 6.41 -12.04
CA SER A 215 -3.83 5.10 -12.68
C SER A 215 -4.95 4.91 -13.71
N PRO A 216 -4.64 4.33 -14.88
CA PRO A 216 -5.67 3.97 -15.86
C PRO A 216 -6.72 3.01 -15.31
N LYS A 217 -6.31 2.07 -14.44
CA LYS A 217 -7.21 1.07 -13.84
C LYS A 217 -8.25 1.69 -12.89
N SER A 218 -7.92 2.81 -12.22
CA SER A 218 -8.86 3.56 -11.37
C SER A 218 -9.63 4.64 -12.15
N GLY A 219 -9.33 4.80 -13.47
CA GLY A 219 -9.94 5.81 -14.32
C GLY A 219 -9.59 7.25 -13.95
N THR A 220 -8.45 7.44 -13.25
CA THR A 220 -7.92 8.76 -12.92
C THR A 220 -6.94 9.29 -13.98
N VAL A 221 -6.64 8.48 -15.00
CA VAL A 221 -5.91 8.88 -16.21
C VAL A 221 -6.91 8.83 -17.36
N THR A 222 -7.33 10.00 -17.84
CA THR A 222 -8.35 10.14 -18.89
C THR A 222 -7.98 11.26 -19.85
N ALA A 223 -8.43 11.14 -21.11
CA ALA A 223 -8.33 12.20 -22.09
C ALA A 223 -9.34 13.34 -21.79
N ASP A 224 -10.52 12.96 -21.23
CA ASP A 224 -11.61 13.87 -20.89
C ASP A 224 -11.73 14.07 -19.38
N PRO A 225 -11.04 15.05 -18.79
CA PRO A 225 -11.08 15.28 -17.35
C PRO A 225 -12.44 15.75 -16.85
N ALA A 226 -13.24 16.42 -17.69
CA ALA A 226 -14.55 16.94 -17.29
C ALA A 226 -15.53 15.84 -16.86
N ALA A 227 -15.63 14.76 -17.65
CA ALA A 227 -16.45 13.59 -17.31
C ALA A 227 -15.99 12.91 -16.02
N ALA A 228 -14.66 12.74 -15.87
CA ALA A 228 -14.09 12.13 -14.67
C ALA A 228 -14.33 12.97 -13.40
N ILE A 229 -14.26 14.29 -13.47
CA ILE A 229 -14.58 15.19 -12.36
C ILE A 229 -16.03 15.02 -11.92
N ALA A 230 -16.97 14.98 -12.89
CA ALA A 230 -18.38 14.78 -12.60
C ALA A 230 -18.65 13.44 -11.89
N GLU A 231 -17.96 12.35 -12.28
CA GLU A 231 -18.08 11.06 -11.62
C GLU A 231 -17.48 11.06 -10.20
N ILE A 232 -16.31 11.69 -10.01
CA ILE A 232 -15.67 11.79 -8.69
C ILE A 232 -16.57 12.60 -7.73
N LYS A 233 -17.15 13.70 -8.21
CA LYS A 233 -18.08 14.51 -7.41
C LYS A 233 -19.40 13.80 -7.11
N LYS A 234 -19.85 12.88 -7.98
CA LYS A 234 -20.99 12.00 -7.72
C LYS A 234 -20.68 10.90 -6.70
N GLY A 235 -19.43 10.75 -6.26
CA GLY A 235 -19.06 9.74 -5.27
C GLY A 235 -18.41 8.50 -5.88
N ARG A 236 -17.54 8.67 -6.86
CA ARG A 236 -16.68 7.57 -7.34
C ARG A 236 -15.71 7.14 -6.26
N VAL A 237 -15.68 5.84 -5.96
CA VAL A 237 -14.80 5.24 -4.96
C VAL A 237 -13.92 4.18 -5.64
N GLU A 238 -12.66 4.15 -5.27
CA GLU A 238 -11.73 3.11 -5.71
C GLU A 238 -11.83 1.91 -4.76
N LEU A 239 -11.96 0.72 -5.34
CA LEU A 239 -11.99 -0.56 -4.66
C LEU A 239 -10.68 -1.28 -4.96
N LYS A 240 -9.86 -1.45 -3.93
CA LYS A 240 -8.56 -2.13 -4.04
C LYS A 240 -8.41 -3.13 -2.89
N ASN A 241 -7.91 -4.34 -3.21
CA ASN A 241 -7.55 -5.29 -2.17
C ASN A 241 -6.23 -4.91 -1.48
N ASP A 242 -6.14 -5.23 -0.21
CA ASP A 242 -4.92 -5.12 0.60
C ASP A 242 -4.04 -6.38 0.48
N ALA A 243 -2.95 -6.43 1.25
CA ALA A 243 -2.04 -7.58 1.32
C ALA A 243 -2.67 -8.85 1.93
N ASN A 244 -3.84 -8.73 2.57
CA ASN A 244 -4.60 -9.83 3.18
C ASN A 244 -5.80 -10.27 2.33
N ALA A 245 -5.88 -9.82 1.08
CA ALA A 245 -7.01 -10.06 0.18
C ALA A 245 -8.35 -9.50 0.69
N ILE A 246 -8.32 -8.37 1.42
CA ILE A 246 -9.51 -7.70 1.91
C ILE A 246 -9.67 -6.39 1.14
N VAL A 247 -10.89 -6.11 0.68
CA VAL A 247 -11.27 -4.81 0.12
C VAL A 247 -11.95 -4.00 1.21
N HIS A 248 -11.43 -2.82 1.47
CA HIS A 248 -11.98 -1.85 2.42
C HIS A 248 -12.55 -0.67 1.64
N THR A 249 -13.82 -0.34 1.85
CA THR A 249 -14.48 0.78 1.19
C THR A 249 -15.45 1.49 2.10
N VAL A 250 -15.52 2.81 1.97
CA VAL A 250 -16.52 3.64 2.65
C VAL A 250 -17.77 3.64 1.81
N ILE A 251 -18.92 3.31 2.40
CA ILE A 251 -20.24 3.30 1.73
C ILE A 251 -21.08 4.54 2.05
N GLY A 252 -20.68 5.32 3.04
CA GLY A 252 -21.36 6.57 3.38
C GLY A 252 -21.09 7.04 4.79
N LYS A 253 -21.91 7.95 5.25
CA LYS A 253 -21.88 8.53 6.60
C LYS A 253 -23.03 7.99 7.44
N GLN A 254 -22.87 8.05 8.76
CA GLN A 254 -23.90 7.63 9.71
C GLN A 254 -25.20 8.47 9.58
N SER A 255 -25.09 9.72 9.13
CA SER A 255 -26.19 10.62 8.88
C SER A 255 -27.07 10.24 7.67
N PHE A 256 -26.59 9.31 6.82
CA PHE A 256 -27.33 8.86 5.64
C PHE A 256 -28.52 8.00 6.05
N LYS A 257 -29.56 7.98 5.20
CA LYS A 257 -30.69 7.06 5.35
C LYS A 257 -30.22 5.60 5.15
N ALA A 258 -30.86 4.68 5.84
CA ALA A 258 -30.49 3.26 5.75
C ALA A 258 -30.63 2.74 4.30
N ASP A 259 -31.67 3.15 3.57
CA ASP A 259 -31.89 2.69 2.19
C ASP A 259 -30.81 3.21 1.22
N ASP A 260 -30.29 4.43 1.43
CA ASP A 260 -29.19 5.00 0.65
C ASP A 260 -27.88 4.21 0.89
N LEU A 261 -27.61 3.83 2.14
CA LEU A 261 -26.47 3.02 2.51
C LEU A 261 -26.57 1.58 1.95
N VAL A 262 -27.78 1.02 1.93
CA VAL A 262 -28.05 -0.30 1.32
C VAL A 262 -27.73 -0.24 -0.18
N SER A 263 -28.22 0.79 -0.88
CA SER A 263 -27.98 0.97 -2.32
C SER A 263 -26.48 1.13 -2.62
N ASN A 264 -25.76 1.91 -1.81
CA ASN A 264 -24.31 2.08 -1.94
C ASN A 264 -23.55 0.78 -1.68
N ALA A 265 -23.93 0.03 -0.65
CA ALA A 265 -23.30 -1.25 -0.32
C ALA A 265 -23.52 -2.29 -1.42
N GLN A 266 -24.72 -2.36 -1.99
CA GLN A 266 -25.03 -3.25 -3.12
C GLN A 266 -24.19 -2.89 -4.35
N ALA A 267 -24.12 -1.60 -4.71
CA ALA A 267 -23.32 -1.14 -5.83
C ALA A 267 -21.82 -1.50 -5.64
N ALA A 268 -21.30 -1.41 -4.42
CA ALA A 268 -19.91 -1.80 -4.12
C ALA A 268 -19.73 -3.32 -4.23
N LEU A 269 -20.64 -4.12 -3.71
CA LEU A 269 -20.60 -5.59 -3.80
C LEU A 269 -20.69 -6.08 -5.26
N ASP A 270 -21.57 -5.48 -6.06
CA ASP A 270 -21.73 -5.81 -7.47
C ASP A 270 -20.47 -5.46 -8.28
N ALA A 271 -19.85 -4.32 -7.98
CA ALA A 271 -18.59 -3.93 -8.61
C ALA A 271 -17.44 -4.90 -8.27
N ILE A 272 -17.37 -5.36 -7.02
CA ILE A 272 -16.40 -6.37 -6.58
C ILE A 272 -16.69 -7.70 -7.29
N ALA A 273 -17.94 -8.13 -7.36
CA ALA A 273 -18.32 -9.39 -8.01
C ALA A 273 -17.97 -9.38 -9.51
N LYS A 274 -18.21 -8.27 -10.21
CA LYS A 274 -17.86 -8.07 -11.63
C LYS A 274 -16.35 -8.04 -11.87
N ALA A 275 -15.56 -7.59 -10.89
CA ALA A 275 -14.12 -7.49 -10.96
C ALA A 275 -13.39 -8.82 -10.64
N LYS A 276 -14.11 -9.96 -10.56
CA LYS A 276 -13.51 -11.26 -10.28
C LYS A 276 -12.44 -11.60 -11.31
N PRO A 277 -11.17 -11.81 -10.91
CA PRO A 277 -10.10 -12.19 -11.83
C PRO A 277 -10.28 -13.65 -12.29
N SER A 278 -9.85 -13.94 -13.52
CA SER A 278 -9.93 -15.30 -14.10
C SER A 278 -9.10 -16.33 -13.33
N GLY A 279 -8.03 -15.88 -12.66
CA GLY A 279 -7.17 -16.73 -11.84
C GLY A 279 -7.74 -17.09 -10.47
N ALA A 280 -8.88 -16.49 -10.05
CA ALA A 280 -9.49 -16.82 -8.75
C ALA A 280 -10.25 -18.14 -8.80
N LYS A 281 -9.71 -19.15 -8.12
CA LYS A 281 -10.31 -20.48 -7.99
C LYS A 281 -11.14 -20.59 -6.69
N GLY A 282 -12.26 -21.29 -6.75
CA GLY A 282 -13.12 -21.51 -5.59
C GLY A 282 -14.05 -20.34 -5.25
N THR A 283 -14.35 -20.20 -3.95
CA THR A 283 -15.24 -19.15 -3.44
C THR A 283 -14.56 -17.80 -3.49
N TYR A 284 -15.08 -16.88 -4.32
CA TYR A 284 -14.48 -15.57 -4.52
C TYR A 284 -14.72 -14.63 -3.33
N ILE A 285 -15.97 -14.48 -2.88
CA ILE A 285 -16.30 -13.71 -1.68
C ILE A 285 -16.38 -14.68 -0.50
N VAL A 286 -15.45 -14.60 0.43
CA VAL A 286 -15.35 -15.49 1.59
C VAL A 286 -16.21 -15.00 2.74
N SER A 287 -16.15 -13.70 3.02
CA SER A 287 -16.94 -13.07 4.08
C SER A 287 -17.06 -11.58 3.86
N VAL A 288 -18.19 -11.04 4.30
CA VAL A 288 -18.51 -9.62 4.21
C VAL A 288 -18.83 -9.10 5.60
N PHE A 289 -18.24 -7.97 5.96
CA PHE A 289 -18.48 -7.28 7.22
C PHE A 289 -18.79 -5.81 6.96
N ILE A 290 -19.65 -5.26 7.78
CA ILE A 290 -19.92 -3.83 7.81
C ILE A 290 -19.56 -3.29 9.20
N ALA A 291 -18.95 -2.12 9.25
CA ALA A 291 -18.57 -1.48 10.51
C ALA A 291 -18.79 0.03 10.42
N GLY A 292 -19.17 0.63 11.49
CA GLY A 292 -19.15 2.09 11.64
C GLY A 292 -17.89 2.55 12.39
N ALA A 293 -17.60 3.84 12.34
CA ALA A 293 -16.52 4.43 13.10
C ALA A 293 -16.67 4.09 14.59
N MET A 294 -15.63 3.49 15.18
CA MET A 294 -15.58 3.05 16.58
C MET A 294 -16.64 2.03 17.01
N THR A 295 -17.31 1.35 16.09
CA THR A 295 -18.24 0.26 16.39
C THR A 295 -17.61 -1.11 16.09
N PRO A 296 -18.08 -2.19 16.73
CA PRO A 296 -17.72 -3.54 16.32
C PRO A 296 -18.30 -3.86 14.94
N ALA A 297 -17.60 -4.72 14.20
CA ALA A 297 -18.04 -5.16 12.89
C ALA A 297 -19.19 -6.18 12.99
N VAL A 298 -20.14 -6.08 12.08
CA VAL A 298 -21.29 -6.96 11.91
C VAL A 298 -21.08 -7.81 10.67
N ARG A 299 -21.27 -9.11 10.80
CA ARG A 299 -21.15 -10.06 9.67
C ARG A 299 -22.42 -10.01 8.81
N LEU A 300 -22.23 -9.88 7.50
CA LEU A 300 -23.32 -9.88 6.54
C LEU A 300 -23.54 -11.27 5.91
N ASN A 301 -24.80 -11.56 5.62
CA ASN A 301 -25.18 -12.63 4.74
C ASN A 301 -24.98 -12.14 3.28
N HIS A 302 -24.15 -12.82 2.51
CA HIS A 302 -23.77 -12.44 1.14
C HIS A 302 -24.12 -13.50 0.10
N LYS A 303 -25.02 -14.40 0.47
CA LYS A 303 -25.54 -15.43 -0.47
C LYS A 303 -26.61 -14.86 -1.36
#